data_d9b1b19373f8a5b90ddaf35ae48d11b2
#
_entry.id   d9b1b19373f8a5b90ddaf35ae48d11b2
#
_cell.length_a   1.000
_cell.length_b   1.000
_cell.length_c   1.000
_cell.angle_alpha   90.00
_cell.angle_beta   90.00
_cell.angle_gamma   90.00
#
_symmetry.space_group_name_H-M   'P 1'
#
loop_
_entity.id
_entity.type
_entity.pdbx_description
1 polymer ?
#
loop_
_entity_poly.entity_id
_entity_poly.type
_entity_poly.pdbx_seq_one_letter_code
_entity_poly.pdbx_strand_id
1 'polypeptide(L)'
;NTGTIYTQYDATNTVPGSAFYAYENDQPAATLWYHDHSLGMTRLNVYAGPAGFYLVRGGAYDGATDGVTNLPAALPGPAPAGLGDPNFDPAYRSTIREVPIAIQDRSFNADGSLFYPDSRAFFDGYQGPYTGSDTNPTADIAPIWNPEAFFNTMVVNGTTWPVYNVAPERYRLRLLNGCNSRFLNLSMFVVNKLPNGKKEVLTKEVPFYQIGAEQGFLPQVVEIQTGFATPLPGDGTVPLDRVRGPFKDQALLMGPAERADVIVDFSQFKPGTVIRMINTGPDAPFGGFPDVPADPSTTGQIMEFVVGMPTGQPDPSTPVHNLVLNAEPTYNLATPAPNGIRDLSLNEGESEHICVTVDPAGNPV
;
A
#
# COMPACT_ATOMS: atom_id res chain seq x y z
N ASN A 1 30.02 -7.21 -5.04
CA ASN A 1 30.15 -6.98 -6.49
C ASN A 1 31.44 -6.22 -6.76
N THR A 2 32.41 -6.92 -7.37
CA THR A 2 33.72 -6.35 -7.70
C THR A 2 33.99 -6.33 -9.21
N GLY A 3 32.90 -6.36 -10.00
CA GLY A 3 33.01 -6.35 -11.45
C GLY A 3 33.41 -4.99 -12.00
N THR A 4 34.09 -4.98 -13.17
CA THR A 4 34.57 -3.78 -13.87
C THR A 4 33.46 -2.75 -14.15
N ILE A 5 32.21 -3.19 -14.28
CA ILE A 5 31.05 -2.32 -14.50
C ILE A 5 30.80 -1.41 -13.28
N TYR A 6 30.91 -1.92 -12.06
CA TYR A 6 30.67 -1.13 -10.85
C TYR A 6 31.75 -0.08 -10.62
N THR A 7 32.99 -0.37 -10.96
CA THR A 7 34.09 0.61 -10.88
C THR A 7 34.00 1.71 -11.93
N GLN A 8 33.24 1.50 -13.01
CA GLN A 8 32.97 2.55 -14.01
C GLN A 8 31.94 3.58 -13.51
N TYR A 9 30.97 3.15 -12.68
CA TYR A 9 29.94 4.04 -12.14
C TYR A 9 30.31 4.63 -10.78
N ASP A 10 31.17 3.97 -10.02
CA ASP A 10 31.64 4.45 -8.74
C ASP A 10 33.15 4.12 -8.56
N ALA A 11 33.97 4.96 -9.19
CA ALA A 11 35.42 4.85 -9.10
C ALA A 11 35.97 5.08 -7.66
N THR A 12 35.14 5.63 -6.77
CA THR A 12 35.52 5.91 -5.37
C THR A 12 35.19 4.76 -4.43
N ASN A 13 34.34 3.81 -4.85
CA ASN A 13 33.96 2.68 -4.01
C ASN A 13 35.00 1.55 -4.15
N THR A 14 35.93 1.52 -3.21
CA THR A 14 36.99 0.51 -3.12
C THR A 14 36.65 -0.64 -2.16
N VAL A 15 35.47 -0.63 -1.54
CA VAL A 15 35.05 -1.65 -0.56
C VAL A 15 34.45 -2.84 -1.29
N PRO A 16 35.08 -4.04 -1.24
CA PRO A 16 34.53 -5.23 -1.88
C PRO A 16 33.13 -5.58 -1.36
N GLY A 17 32.20 -5.92 -2.26
CA GLY A 17 30.83 -6.31 -1.90
C GLY A 17 29.90 -5.16 -1.54
N SER A 18 30.33 -3.90 -1.68
CA SER A 18 29.49 -2.72 -1.46
C SER A 18 29.19 -2.00 -2.77
N ALA A 19 28.12 -1.20 -2.74
CA ALA A 19 27.77 -0.24 -3.77
C ALA A 19 27.38 1.07 -3.10
N PHE A 20 27.77 2.20 -3.71
CA PHE A 20 27.43 3.51 -3.22
C PHE A 20 26.23 4.05 -4.01
N TYR A 21 25.25 4.59 -3.31
CA TYR A 21 24.11 5.26 -3.87
C TYR A 21 23.94 6.62 -3.21
N ALA A 22 23.65 7.65 -4.01
CA ALA A 22 23.36 9.00 -3.54
C ALA A 22 21.97 9.42 -4.02
N TYR A 23 21.16 9.93 -3.09
CA TYR A 23 19.82 10.46 -3.37
C TYR A 23 19.80 11.93 -2.99
N GLU A 24 19.55 12.80 -3.94
CA GLU A 24 19.62 14.26 -3.72
C GLU A 24 18.44 14.77 -2.90
N ASN A 25 17.28 14.08 -2.92
CA ASN A 25 16.05 14.46 -2.22
C ASN A 25 15.56 15.88 -2.58
N ASP A 26 15.74 16.26 -3.83
CA ASP A 26 15.39 17.58 -4.39
C ASP A 26 13.92 17.65 -4.84
N GLN A 27 13.16 16.57 -4.64
CA GLN A 27 11.74 16.48 -4.92
C GLN A 27 10.89 16.98 -3.76
N PRO A 28 9.59 17.30 -4.00
CA PRO A 28 8.65 17.63 -2.91
C PRO A 28 8.54 16.53 -1.86
N ALA A 29 8.14 16.93 -0.65
CA ALA A 29 7.91 16.00 0.46
C ALA A 29 6.85 14.97 0.08
N ALA A 30 7.18 13.69 0.26
CA ALA A 30 6.33 12.58 -0.17
C ALA A 30 6.58 11.31 0.64
N THR A 31 5.62 10.41 0.60
CA THR A 31 5.76 9.05 1.13
C THR A 31 6.34 8.16 0.04
N LEU A 32 7.65 7.98 0.05
CA LEU A 32 8.31 7.02 -0.82
C LEU A 32 8.51 5.70 -0.10
N TRP A 33 8.88 4.69 -0.86
CA TRP A 33 9.31 3.40 -0.35
C TRP A 33 10.46 2.84 -1.17
N TYR A 34 11.20 1.92 -0.62
CA TYR A 34 12.28 1.21 -1.30
C TYR A 34 12.02 -0.29 -1.28
N HIS A 35 12.48 -0.96 -2.31
CA HIS A 35 12.42 -2.41 -2.44
C HIS A 35 13.54 -2.89 -3.36
N ASP A 36 13.79 -4.21 -3.34
CA ASP A 36 14.68 -4.84 -4.31
C ASP A 36 14.20 -4.62 -5.75
N HIS A 37 15.12 -4.41 -6.65
CA HIS A 37 14.85 -4.25 -8.08
C HIS A 37 15.78 -5.13 -8.93
N SER A 38 16.14 -6.30 -8.46
CA SER A 38 16.96 -7.26 -9.20
C SER A 38 16.20 -7.80 -10.39
N LEU A 39 16.80 -7.74 -11.59
CA LEU A 39 16.17 -8.17 -12.82
C LEU A 39 15.71 -9.64 -12.73
N GLY A 40 14.42 -9.89 -12.97
CA GLY A 40 13.81 -11.21 -12.92
C GLY A 40 13.59 -11.78 -11.52
N MET A 41 14.00 -11.08 -10.46
CA MET A 41 13.90 -11.55 -9.07
C MET A 41 13.17 -10.59 -8.13
N THR A 42 12.83 -9.37 -8.57
CA THR A 42 12.24 -8.33 -7.74
C THR A 42 11.03 -8.84 -6.95
N ARG A 43 10.08 -9.50 -7.59
CA ARG A 43 8.87 -10.01 -6.93
C ARG A 43 9.17 -11.01 -5.82
N LEU A 44 10.15 -11.89 -6.01
CA LEU A 44 10.57 -12.88 -5.01
C LEU A 44 11.25 -12.20 -3.81
N ASN A 45 12.16 -11.26 -4.11
CA ASN A 45 12.91 -10.57 -3.07
C ASN A 45 12.00 -9.63 -2.27
N VAL A 46 11.07 -8.91 -2.91
CA VAL A 46 10.09 -8.07 -2.21
C VAL A 46 9.14 -8.93 -1.38
N TYR A 47 8.69 -10.07 -1.91
CA TYR A 47 7.87 -11.02 -1.16
C TYR A 47 8.62 -11.58 0.05
N ALA A 48 9.92 -11.82 -0.05
CA ALA A 48 10.76 -12.29 1.06
C ALA A 48 10.94 -11.25 2.19
N GLY A 49 10.67 -9.95 1.92
CA GLY A 49 10.59 -8.95 2.96
C GLY A 49 11.36 -7.64 2.76
N PRO A 50 12.48 -7.56 1.99
CA PRO A 50 13.27 -6.33 1.86
C PRO A 50 12.51 -5.18 1.18
N ALA A 51 11.70 -4.48 1.95
CA ALA A 51 10.97 -3.27 1.55
C ALA A 51 10.74 -2.39 2.78
N GLY A 52 10.68 -1.08 2.59
CA GLY A 52 10.42 -0.16 3.68
C GLY A 52 10.12 1.26 3.20
N PHE A 53 9.71 2.10 4.13
CA PHE A 53 9.39 3.49 3.84
C PHE A 53 10.65 4.35 3.72
N TYR A 54 10.58 5.32 2.82
CA TYR A 54 11.54 6.40 2.67
C TYR A 54 10.75 7.73 2.62
N LEU A 55 10.65 8.40 3.77
CA LEU A 55 9.84 9.61 3.90
C LEU A 55 10.70 10.83 3.59
N VAL A 56 10.40 11.54 2.51
CA VAL A 56 10.98 12.84 2.20
C VAL A 56 10.18 13.91 2.93
N ARG A 57 10.87 14.79 3.65
CA ARG A 57 10.26 15.83 4.47
C ARG A 57 10.91 17.19 4.18
N GLY A 58 10.16 18.23 4.49
CA GLY A 58 10.63 19.60 4.36
C GLY A 58 10.27 20.25 3.03
N GLY A 59 10.61 21.51 2.90
CA GLY A 59 10.30 22.30 1.72
C GLY A 59 8.91 22.97 1.76
N ALA A 60 8.58 23.63 0.67
CA ALA A 60 7.37 24.46 0.57
C ALA A 60 6.06 23.63 0.57
N TYR A 61 6.15 22.35 0.19
CA TYR A 61 5.00 21.47 0.04
C TYR A 61 4.93 20.38 1.12
N ASP A 62 5.57 20.61 2.28
CA ASP A 62 5.51 19.71 3.43
C ASP A 62 4.89 20.43 4.62
N GLY A 63 3.61 20.72 4.57
CA GLY A 63 2.91 21.35 5.64
C GLY A 63 1.48 21.73 5.30
N ALA A 64 0.83 22.35 6.27
CA ALA A 64 -0.52 22.85 6.12
C ALA A 64 -0.70 24.14 6.92
N THR A 65 -1.74 24.86 6.57
CA THR A 65 -2.20 26.06 7.32
C THR A 65 -3.54 25.73 7.97
N ASP A 66 -3.77 26.22 9.16
CA ASP A 66 -5.09 26.22 9.78
C ASP A 66 -5.95 27.32 9.13
N GLY A 67 -6.95 26.92 8.36
CA GLY A 67 -7.84 27.82 7.62
C GLY A 67 -8.71 28.72 8.51
N VAL A 68 -8.75 28.47 9.82
CA VAL A 68 -9.48 29.31 10.77
C VAL A 68 -8.57 30.41 11.34
N THR A 69 -7.36 30.06 11.75
CA THR A 69 -6.39 30.96 12.37
C THR A 69 -5.43 31.60 11.39
N ASN A 70 -5.27 31.02 10.20
CA ASN A 70 -4.25 31.33 9.19
C ASN A 70 -2.80 31.18 9.71
N LEU A 71 -2.60 30.37 10.73
CA LEU A 71 -1.29 30.02 11.26
C LEU A 71 -0.86 28.65 10.71
N PRO A 72 0.43 28.30 10.79
CA PRO A 72 0.88 26.95 10.46
C PRO A 72 0.09 25.89 11.23
N ALA A 73 -0.46 24.93 10.53
CA ALA A 73 -1.18 23.82 11.14
C ALA A 73 -0.22 22.76 11.69
N ALA A 74 -0.61 22.13 12.78
CA ALA A 74 0.08 20.97 13.32
C ALA A 74 -0.57 19.70 12.78
N LEU A 75 0.16 18.93 11.99
CA LEU A 75 -0.23 17.56 11.62
C LEU A 75 0.06 16.61 12.78
N PRO A 76 -0.61 15.45 12.88
CA PRO A 76 -0.28 14.44 13.87
C PRO A 76 1.20 14.07 13.83
N GLY A 77 1.82 13.94 14.98
CA GLY A 77 3.25 13.94 15.23
C GLY A 77 4.10 13.05 14.33
N PRO A 78 5.42 13.34 14.21
CA PRO A 78 6.29 12.72 13.23
C PRO A 78 6.57 11.25 13.53
N ALA A 79 6.70 10.43 12.47
CA ALA A 79 7.32 9.14 12.57
C ALA A 79 8.83 9.27 12.88
N PRO A 80 9.44 8.28 13.56
CA PRO A 80 10.89 8.31 13.79
C PRO A 80 11.66 8.29 12.47
N ALA A 81 12.70 9.10 12.38
CA ALA A 81 13.53 9.23 11.20
C ALA A 81 14.57 8.09 11.06
N GLY A 82 14.85 7.33 12.12
CA GLY A 82 15.80 6.23 12.10
C GLY A 82 16.23 5.78 13.49
N LEU A 83 17.12 4.81 13.54
CA LEU A 83 17.72 4.35 14.78
C LEU A 83 18.53 5.51 15.40
N GLY A 84 18.21 5.93 16.58
CA GLY A 84 18.83 7.08 17.25
C GLY A 84 17.93 8.32 17.27
N ASP A 85 16.83 8.34 16.48
CA ASP A 85 15.78 9.32 16.72
C ASP A 85 15.16 9.06 18.10
N PRO A 86 14.95 10.10 18.94
CA PRO A 86 14.32 9.94 20.24
C PRO A 86 12.98 9.22 20.19
N ASN A 87 12.23 9.35 19.09
CA ASN A 87 10.96 8.66 18.87
C ASN A 87 11.11 7.14 18.64
N PHE A 88 12.31 6.64 18.44
CA PHE A 88 12.60 5.20 18.43
C PHE A 88 12.64 4.60 19.84
N ASP A 89 12.86 5.44 20.85
CA ASP A 89 12.83 4.99 22.23
C ASP A 89 11.40 4.55 22.61
N PRO A 90 11.22 3.32 23.14
CA PRO A 90 9.92 2.86 23.64
C PRO A 90 9.22 3.83 24.59
N ALA A 91 9.97 4.63 25.35
CA ALA A 91 9.42 5.64 26.25
C ALA A 91 8.67 6.76 25.51
N TYR A 92 9.04 7.05 24.27
CA TYR A 92 8.40 8.09 23.44
C TYR A 92 7.37 7.54 22.46
N ARG A 93 7.24 6.23 22.29
CA ARG A 93 6.27 5.62 21.36
C ARG A 93 4.83 6.04 21.65
N SER A 94 4.49 6.28 22.90
CA SER A 94 3.16 6.76 23.30
C SER A 94 2.82 8.15 22.74
N THR A 95 3.81 8.90 22.28
CA THR A 95 3.63 10.26 21.72
C THR A 95 3.64 10.28 20.19
N ILE A 96 3.96 9.14 19.55
CA ILE A 96 3.98 9.03 18.09
C ILE A 96 2.55 8.98 17.58
N ARG A 97 2.22 9.87 16.65
CA ARG A 97 0.90 9.98 16.02
C ARG A 97 0.96 9.87 14.50
N GLU A 98 2.16 9.75 13.94
CA GLU A 98 2.38 9.45 12.53
C GLU A 98 2.96 8.04 12.42
N VAL A 99 2.24 7.14 11.73
CA VAL A 99 2.54 5.71 11.71
C VAL A 99 2.63 5.22 10.27
N PRO A 100 3.82 4.80 9.80
CA PRO A 100 3.95 4.08 8.54
C PRO A 100 3.34 2.67 8.66
N ILE A 101 2.54 2.28 7.68
CA ILE A 101 1.81 1.00 7.65
C ILE A 101 2.00 0.38 6.27
N ALA A 102 2.88 -0.61 6.16
CA ALA A 102 3.04 -1.43 4.97
C ALA A 102 2.13 -2.66 5.08
N ILE A 103 1.19 -2.78 4.14
CA ILE A 103 0.24 -3.88 4.07
C ILE A 103 0.72 -4.82 2.97
N GLN A 104 0.91 -6.09 3.31
CA GLN A 104 1.42 -7.10 2.39
C GLN A 104 0.61 -8.38 2.54
N ASP A 105 0.35 -9.08 1.43
CA ASP A 105 -0.22 -10.40 1.48
C ASP A 105 0.87 -11.48 1.48
N ARG A 106 0.69 -12.51 2.28
CA ARG A 106 1.61 -13.63 2.45
C ARG A 106 0.83 -14.94 2.53
N SER A 107 1.51 -16.03 2.24
CA SER A 107 1.09 -17.38 2.62
C SER A 107 2.22 -18.10 3.33
N PHE A 108 1.88 -19.00 4.22
CA PHE A 108 2.85 -19.70 5.05
C PHE A 108 2.64 -21.22 4.93
N ASN A 109 3.75 -21.94 4.93
CA ASN A 109 3.76 -23.39 5.07
C ASN A 109 3.39 -23.79 6.53
N ALA A 110 3.12 -25.06 6.74
CA ALA A 110 2.76 -25.56 8.07
C ALA A 110 3.86 -25.38 9.13
N ASP A 111 5.10 -25.23 8.73
CA ASP A 111 6.25 -24.96 9.59
C ASP A 111 6.49 -23.46 9.86
N GLY A 112 5.64 -22.57 9.28
CA GLY A 112 5.75 -21.12 9.40
C GLY A 112 6.69 -20.46 8.39
N SER A 113 7.34 -21.20 7.52
CA SER A 113 8.13 -20.62 6.43
C SER A 113 7.22 -19.98 5.39
N LEU A 114 7.74 -18.99 4.65
CA LEU A 114 7.02 -18.37 3.56
C LEU A 114 6.71 -19.39 2.46
N PHE A 115 5.47 -19.45 2.04
CA PHE A 115 5.06 -20.16 0.85
C PHE A 115 5.17 -19.24 -0.37
N TYR A 116 5.78 -19.75 -1.44
CA TYR A 116 5.72 -19.15 -2.76
C TYR A 116 5.49 -20.27 -3.78
N PRO A 117 4.68 -20.04 -4.83
CA PRO A 117 4.44 -21.05 -5.85
C PRO A 117 5.74 -21.48 -6.53
N ASP A 118 5.97 -22.77 -6.59
CA ASP A 118 7.14 -23.38 -7.24
C ASP A 118 6.88 -23.76 -8.70
N SER A 119 5.66 -23.58 -9.15
CA SER A 119 5.29 -23.85 -10.53
C SER A 119 4.17 -22.94 -11.01
N ARG A 120 4.06 -22.79 -12.32
CA ARG A 120 3.00 -22.07 -12.99
C ARG A 120 1.60 -22.67 -12.75
N ALA A 121 1.53 -23.92 -12.34
CA ALA A 121 0.28 -24.60 -12.01
C ALA A 121 -0.53 -23.89 -10.92
N PHE A 122 0.11 -23.09 -10.09
CA PHE A 122 -0.58 -22.24 -9.11
C PHE A 122 -1.48 -21.21 -9.80
N PHE A 123 -1.08 -20.72 -10.96
CA PHE A 123 -1.83 -19.71 -11.72
C PHE A 123 -2.83 -20.33 -12.70
N ASP A 124 -2.37 -21.24 -13.55
CA ASP A 124 -3.17 -21.78 -14.67
C ASP A 124 -3.67 -23.21 -14.43
N GLY A 125 -3.28 -23.85 -13.34
CA GLY A 125 -3.63 -25.24 -13.01
C GLY A 125 -2.88 -26.30 -13.80
N TYR A 126 -2.03 -25.92 -14.74
CA TYR A 126 -1.30 -26.85 -15.59
C TYR A 126 -0.07 -27.43 -14.88
N GLN A 127 -0.01 -28.74 -14.75
CA GLN A 127 1.04 -29.42 -13.99
C GLN A 127 2.34 -29.68 -14.78
N GLY A 128 2.41 -29.26 -16.02
CA GLY A 128 3.55 -29.50 -16.89
C GLY A 128 3.44 -30.81 -17.72
N PRO A 129 4.40 -31.11 -18.57
CA PRO A 129 5.69 -30.42 -18.73
C PRO A 129 5.54 -29.05 -19.41
N TYR A 130 6.30 -28.06 -18.95
CA TYR A 130 6.29 -26.69 -19.51
C TYR A 130 7.25 -26.59 -20.73
N THR A 131 7.07 -27.46 -21.69
CA THR A 131 7.85 -27.48 -22.96
C THR A 131 7.13 -26.72 -24.08
N GLY A 132 6.13 -25.95 -23.73
CA GLY A 132 5.21 -25.28 -24.62
C GLY A 132 3.78 -25.68 -24.30
N SER A 133 2.79 -24.90 -24.76
CA SER A 133 1.37 -25.29 -24.70
C SER A 133 1.00 -26.22 -25.88
N ASP A 134 -0.15 -26.84 -25.78
CA ASP A 134 -0.71 -27.62 -26.93
C ASP A 134 -0.95 -26.74 -28.17
N THR A 135 -1.18 -25.43 -27.93
CA THR A 135 -1.34 -24.43 -28.98
C THR A 135 -0.02 -23.77 -29.38
N ASN A 136 1.02 -23.86 -28.51
CA ASN A 136 2.35 -23.29 -28.77
C ASN A 136 3.45 -24.19 -28.19
N PRO A 137 3.80 -25.29 -28.85
CA PRO A 137 4.74 -26.31 -28.36
C PRO A 137 6.19 -25.80 -28.23
N THR A 138 6.47 -24.54 -28.65
CA THR A 138 7.79 -23.95 -28.60
C THR A 138 7.90 -22.85 -27.51
N ALA A 139 6.90 -22.72 -26.64
CA ALA A 139 6.96 -21.78 -25.53
C ALA A 139 8.13 -22.12 -24.57
N ASP A 140 8.84 -21.10 -24.18
CA ASP A 140 10.05 -21.17 -23.33
C ASP A 140 9.85 -20.49 -21.96
N ILE A 141 8.58 -20.29 -21.56
CA ILE A 141 8.24 -19.69 -20.28
C ILE A 141 8.68 -20.61 -19.14
N ALA A 142 9.44 -20.04 -18.21
CA ALA A 142 9.94 -20.77 -17.05
C ALA A 142 8.77 -21.35 -16.23
N PRO A 143 8.84 -22.63 -15.79
CA PRO A 143 7.75 -23.28 -15.06
C PRO A 143 7.36 -22.59 -13.75
N ILE A 144 8.31 -21.90 -13.13
CA ILE A 144 8.11 -21.17 -11.88
C ILE A 144 7.56 -19.74 -12.06
N TRP A 145 7.38 -19.31 -13.31
CA TRP A 145 6.89 -17.96 -13.56
C TRP A 145 5.38 -17.89 -13.33
N ASN A 146 4.98 -17.04 -12.41
CA ASN A 146 3.58 -16.73 -12.13
C ASN A 146 3.35 -15.26 -12.43
N PRO A 147 2.45 -14.90 -13.36
CA PRO A 147 2.17 -13.51 -13.70
C PRO A 147 1.53 -12.76 -12.55
N GLU A 148 0.70 -13.44 -11.76
CA GLU A 148 -0.01 -12.90 -10.62
C GLU A 148 -0.05 -13.89 -9.47
N ALA A 149 -0.10 -13.38 -8.24
CA ALA A 149 -0.26 -14.21 -7.05
C ALA A 149 -1.06 -13.45 -5.99
N PHE A 150 -2.06 -14.14 -5.42
CA PHE A 150 -2.93 -13.65 -4.37
C PHE A 150 -2.78 -14.55 -3.16
N PHE A 151 -2.14 -14.05 -2.13
CA PHE A 151 -1.85 -14.81 -0.93
C PHE A 151 -2.96 -14.64 0.11
N ASN A 152 -3.06 -15.53 1.09
CA ASN A 152 -4.25 -15.68 1.92
C ASN A 152 -4.15 -15.06 3.32
N THR A 153 -3.05 -14.41 3.64
CA THR A 153 -2.78 -13.87 4.97
C THR A 153 -2.29 -12.42 4.86
N MET A 154 -2.97 -11.50 5.54
CA MET A 154 -2.55 -10.10 5.55
C MET A 154 -1.53 -9.87 6.66
N VAL A 155 -0.41 -9.28 6.26
CA VAL A 155 0.73 -8.95 7.13
C VAL A 155 0.94 -7.44 7.10
N VAL A 156 0.99 -6.83 8.27
CA VAL A 156 1.21 -5.39 8.44
C VAL A 156 2.49 -5.16 9.23
N ASN A 157 3.45 -4.48 8.62
CA ASN A 157 4.77 -4.23 9.21
C ASN A 157 5.41 -5.51 9.78
N GLY A 158 5.30 -6.63 9.06
CA GLY A 158 5.86 -7.93 9.46
C GLY A 158 5.01 -8.73 10.46
N THR A 159 3.86 -8.26 10.88
CA THR A 159 2.97 -8.96 11.83
C THR A 159 1.63 -9.30 11.18
N THR A 160 1.22 -10.56 11.31
CA THR A 160 -0.08 -11.04 10.81
C THR A 160 -1.22 -10.47 11.66
N TRP A 161 -2.17 -9.78 11.01
CA TRP A 161 -3.35 -9.18 11.64
C TRP A 161 -3.07 -8.50 12.99
N PRO A 162 -2.19 -7.51 13.03
CA PRO A 162 -1.78 -6.92 14.30
C PRO A 162 -2.87 -6.09 14.95
N VAL A 163 -2.72 -5.91 16.26
CA VAL A 163 -3.49 -4.95 17.05
C VAL A 163 -2.57 -3.79 17.41
N TYR A 164 -3.03 -2.57 17.15
CA TYR A 164 -2.32 -1.35 17.50
C TYR A 164 -3.12 -0.53 18.51
N ASN A 165 -2.50 -0.21 19.65
CA ASN A 165 -3.13 0.63 20.67
C ASN A 165 -2.97 2.10 20.31
N VAL A 166 -4.07 2.84 20.27
CA VAL A 166 -4.11 4.28 19.97
C VAL A 166 -4.68 5.06 21.14
N ALA A 167 -4.19 6.26 21.37
CA ALA A 167 -4.86 7.23 22.24
C ALA A 167 -6.13 7.77 21.52
N PRO A 168 -7.12 8.31 22.26
CA PRO A 168 -8.27 8.98 21.63
C PRO A 168 -7.86 10.37 21.08
N GLU A 169 -7.04 10.34 20.04
CA GLU A 169 -6.43 11.49 19.38
C GLU A 169 -6.40 11.26 17.86
N ARG A 170 -6.00 12.24 17.08
CA ARG A 170 -5.79 12.09 15.64
C ARG A 170 -4.45 11.42 15.35
N TYR A 171 -4.46 10.50 14.38
CA TYR A 171 -3.28 9.79 13.89
C TYR A 171 -3.16 10.00 12.38
N ARG A 172 -1.93 10.19 11.92
CA ARG A 172 -1.57 10.20 10.51
C ARG A 172 -1.02 8.83 10.15
N LEU A 173 -1.69 8.13 9.26
CA LEU A 173 -1.29 6.82 8.78
C LEU A 173 -0.70 6.97 7.38
N ARG A 174 0.55 6.55 7.21
CA ARG A 174 1.21 6.45 5.91
C ARG A 174 1.01 5.04 5.39
N LEU A 175 0.02 4.84 4.56
CA LEU A 175 -0.35 3.53 4.03
C LEU A 175 0.46 3.21 2.78
N LEU A 176 0.92 1.97 2.67
CA LEU A 176 1.55 1.40 1.49
C LEU A 176 0.87 0.07 1.17
N ASN A 177 0.39 -0.08 -0.06
CA ASN A 177 0.04 -1.38 -0.59
C ASN A 177 1.31 -2.07 -1.10
N GLY A 178 1.89 -2.94 -0.28
CA GLY A 178 3.06 -3.75 -0.61
C GLY A 178 2.69 -5.19 -0.99
N CYS A 179 1.45 -5.46 -1.38
CA CYS A 179 1.00 -6.76 -1.85
C CYS A 179 1.63 -7.11 -3.20
N ASN A 180 1.62 -8.40 -3.55
CA ASN A 180 2.17 -8.84 -4.82
C ASN A 180 1.30 -8.37 -6.00
N SER A 181 0.04 -8.85 -6.07
CA SER A 181 -0.87 -8.51 -7.20
C SER A 181 -2.21 -7.95 -6.72
N ARG A 182 -2.42 -7.91 -5.41
CA ARG A 182 -3.68 -7.55 -4.79
C ARG A 182 -3.92 -6.06 -4.73
N PHE A 183 -5.05 -5.62 -5.26
CA PHE A 183 -5.61 -4.31 -4.93
C PHE A 183 -6.20 -4.31 -3.52
N LEU A 184 -6.09 -3.19 -2.84
CA LEU A 184 -6.71 -2.97 -1.55
C LEU A 184 -7.80 -1.90 -1.68
N ASN A 185 -8.99 -2.18 -1.16
CA ASN A 185 -10.04 -1.19 -0.96
C ASN A 185 -10.32 -1.10 0.54
N LEU A 186 -9.74 -0.09 1.18
CA LEU A 186 -9.67 -0.01 2.63
C LEU A 186 -10.85 0.77 3.21
N SER A 187 -11.38 0.27 4.31
CA SER A 187 -12.38 0.94 5.15
C SER A 187 -12.11 0.62 6.63
N MET A 188 -12.62 1.44 7.53
CA MET A 188 -12.48 1.21 8.97
C MET A 188 -13.85 1.21 9.65
N PHE A 189 -14.07 0.25 10.55
CA PHE A 189 -15.35 0.11 11.25
C PHE A 189 -15.18 -0.22 12.73
N VAL A 190 -16.04 0.36 13.54
CA VAL A 190 -16.17 -0.05 14.95
C VAL A 190 -16.70 -1.48 15.01
N VAL A 191 -16.01 -2.32 15.79
CA VAL A 191 -16.37 -3.73 16.04
C VAL A 191 -17.14 -3.86 17.33
N ASN A 192 -18.34 -4.41 17.25
CA ASN A 192 -19.13 -4.76 18.43
C ASN A 192 -19.29 -6.28 18.54
N LYS A 193 -19.04 -6.80 19.75
CA LYS A 193 -19.33 -8.20 20.06
C LYS A 193 -20.80 -8.34 20.47
N LEU A 194 -21.49 -9.29 19.84
CA LEU A 194 -22.85 -9.61 20.26
C LEU A 194 -22.87 -10.24 21.66
N PRO A 195 -23.99 -10.15 22.39
CA PRO A 195 -24.08 -10.58 23.79
C PRO A 195 -23.68 -12.04 24.06
N ASN A 196 -23.72 -12.90 23.06
CA ASN A 196 -23.28 -14.31 23.17
C ASN A 196 -21.76 -14.46 23.02
N GLY A 197 -21.01 -13.37 22.74
CA GLY A 197 -19.56 -13.32 22.56
C GLY A 197 -19.02 -14.10 21.36
N LYS A 198 -19.89 -14.75 20.56
CA LYS A 198 -19.49 -15.63 19.47
C LYS A 198 -19.51 -14.96 18.08
N LYS A 199 -20.14 -13.81 17.98
CA LYS A 199 -20.26 -13.08 16.70
C LYS A 199 -19.88 -11.62 16.90
N GLU A 200 -19.05 -11.13 16.00
CA GLU A 200 -18.71 -9.71 15.88
C GLU A 200 -19.54 -9.10 14.75
N VAL A 201 -19.82 -7.83 14.86
CA VAL A 201 -20.48 -7.05 13.81
C VAL A 201 -19.76 -5.73 13.64
N LEU A 202 -19.55 -5.33 12.39
CA LEU A 202 -19.09 -4.01 12.04
C LEU A 202 -20.28 -3.05 12.12
N THR A 203 -20.09 -1.89 12.72
CA THR A 203 -21.20 -0.97 13.01
C THR A 203 -20.98 0.41 12.43
N LYS A 204 -20.25 1.27 13.11
CA LYS A 204 -20.00 2.64 12.67
C LYS A 204 -18.76 2.69 11.82
N GLU A 205 -18.85 3.22 10.61
CA GLU A 205 -17.69 3.53 9.78
C GLU A 205 -16.90 4.69 10.38
N VAL A 206 -15.58 4.58 10.31
CA VAL A 206 -14.62 5.60 10.74
C VAL A 206 -13.98 6.15 9.48
N PRO A 207 -14.16 7.42 9.14
CA PRO A 207 -13.65 7.97 7.89
C PRO A 207 -12.13 8.04 7.88
N PHE A 208 -11.55 7.90 6.69
CA PHE A 208 -10.23 8.39 6.38
C PHE A 208 -10.33 9.84 5.89
N TYR A 209 -9.41 10.68 6.34
CA TYR A 209 -9.19 12.00 5.78
C TYR A 209 -7.88 11.97 4.99
N GLN A 210 -7.99 11.72 3.68
CA GLN A 210 -6.82 11.64 2.83
C GLN A 210 -6.25 13.04 2.59
N ILE A 211 -4.97 13.19 2.90
CA ILE A 211 -4.23 14.44 2.74
C ILE A 211 -3.14 14.34 1.69
N GLY A 212 -2.74 13.13 1.30
CA GLY A 212 -1.68 12.89 0.33
C GLY A 212 -1.75 11.55 -0.37
N ALA A 213 -0.97 11.44 -1.43
CA ALA A 213 -0.76 10.25 -2.24
C ALA A 213 0.75 10.12 -2.57
N GLU A 214 1.10 9.49 -3.70
CA GLU A 214 2.49 9.19 -4.11
C GLU A 214 3.38 10.43 -4.18
N GLN A 215 2.85 11.54 -4.72
CA GLN A 215 3.62 12.75 -5.03
C GLN A 215 3.60 13.81 -3.92
N GLY A 216 3.00 13.51 -2.78
CA GLY A 216 2.86 14.44 -1.67
C GLY A 216 1.41 14.81 -1.38
N PHE A 217 1.18 16.04 -0.91
CA PHE A 217 -0.16 16.47 -0.52
C PHE A 217 -1.12 16.62 -1.70
N LEU A 218 -2.38 16.26 -1.46
CA LEU A 218 -3.50 16.56 -2.35
C LEU A 218 -3.82 18.06 -2.33
N PRO A 219 -4.47 18.59 -3.37
CA PRO A 219 -4.93 19.99 -3.39
C PRO A 219 -5.87 20.35 -2.24
N GLN A 220 -6.56 19.37 -1.68
CA GLN A 220 -7.45 19.53 -0.53
C GLN A 220 -7.58 18.21 0.24
N VAL A 221 -8.03 18.30 1.48
CA VAL A 221 -8.39 17.13 2.29
C VAL A 221 -9.61 16.45 1.67
N VAL A 222 -9.55 15.14 1.48
CA VAL A 222 -10.66 14.32 0.97
C VAL A 222 -11.14 13.40 2.08
N GLU A 223 -12.38 13.59 2.51
CA GLU A 223 -13.02 12.65 3.43
C GLU A 223 -13.48 11.41 2.65
N ILE A 224 -13.02 10.24 3.06
CA ILE A 224 -13.37 8.96 2.45
C ILE A 224 -14.18 8.15 3.46
N GLN A 225 -15.44 7.93 3.08
CA GLN A 225 -16.39 7.11 3.81
C GLN A 225 -17.29 6.40 2.80
N THR A 226 -17.20 5.08 2.73
CA THR A 226 -17.84 4.29 1.66
C THR A 226 -19.32 4.04 1.91
N GLY A 227 -19.75 4.09 3.17
CA GLY A 227 -21.10 3.74 3.59
C GLY A 227 -21.35 2.23 3.65
N PHE A 228 -20.36 1.41 3.35
CA PHE A 228 -20.45 -0.05 3.34
C PHE A 228 -19.33 -0.68 4.13
N ALA A 229 -19.72 -1.62 4.98
CA ALA A 229 -18.74 -2.49 5.65
C ALA A 229 -18.17 -3.53 4.68
N THR A 230 -19.00 -4.19 3.96
CA THR A 230 -18.86 -5.19 2.89
C THR A 230 -20.28 -5.63 2.50
N PRO A 231 -20.52 -6.25 1.39
CA PRO A 231 -19.61 -6.56 0.30
C PRO A 231 -19.37 -5.38 -0.63
N LEU A 232 -18.44 -5.57 -1.55
CA LEU A 232 -18.29 -4.63 -2.67
C LEU A 232 -19.57 -4.58 -3.50
N PRO A 233 -19.86 -3.43 -4.08
CA PRO A 233 -21.00 -3.29 -4.96
C PRO A 233 -20.92 -4.26 -6.13
N GLY A 234 -22.01 -4.97 -6.38
CA GLY A 234 -22.14 -5.85 -7.53
C GLY A 234 -21.85 -7.33 -7.30
N ASP A 235 -21.58 -7.72 -6.07
CA ASP A 235 -21.60 -9.15 -5.69
C ASP A 235 -23.02 -9.76 -5.69
N GLY A 236 -24.02 -8.95 -6.05
CA GLY A 236 -25.43 -9.34 -6.08
C GLY A 236 -26.16 -9.13 -4.75
N THR A 237 -25.47 -8.78 -3.70
CA THR A 237 -26.06 -8.60 -2.36
C THR A 237 -26.31 -7.13 -2.02
N VAL A 238 -25.58 -6.22 -2.64
CA VAL A 238 -25.73 -4.76 -2.47
C VAL A 238 -26.15 -4.12 -3.77
N PRO A 239 -27.29 -3.42 -3.82
CA PRO A 239 -27.71 -2.67 -5.02
C PRO A 239 -26.66 -1.64 -5.42
N LEU A 240 -26.39 -1.52 -6.72
CA LEU A 240 -25.41 -0.57 -7.28
C LEU A 240 -25.71 0.90 -6.92
N ASP A 241 -26.97 1.26 -6.70
CA ASP A 241 -27.37 2.59 -6.28
C ASP A 241 -26.86 2.96 -4.88
N ARG A 242 -26.64 2.00 -4.02
CA ARG A 242 -26.04 2.23 -2.68
C ARG A 242 -24.57 2.61 -2.74
N VAL A 243 -23.83 2.15 -3.74
CA VAL A 243 -22.46 2.57 -4.02
C VAL A 243 -22.39 4.05 -4.29
N ARG A 244 -23.48 4.59 -4.83
CA ARG A 244 -23.62 5.97 -5.24
C ARG A 244 -24.43 6.80 -4.25
N GLY A 245 -24.57 6.32 -3.01
CA GLY A 245 -25.21 7.06 -1.93
C GLY A 245 -24.50 8.39 -1.64
N PRO A 246 -24.69 8.96 -0.46
CA PRO A 246 -24.08 10.24 -0.12
C PRO A 246 -22.55 10.26 -0.25
N PHE A 247 -21.93 9.08 -0.26
CA PHE A 247 -20.47 8.90 -0.39
C PHE A 247 -20.06 8.37 -1.77
N LYS A 248 -20.83 8.71 -2.77
CA LYS A 248 -20.54 8.36 -4.17
C LYS A 248 -19.09 8.72 -4.53
N ASP A 249 -18.45 7.80 -5.24
CA ASP A 249 -17.09 7.95 -5.75
C ASP A 249 -16.00 8.10 -4.63
N GLN A 250 -16.34 7.73 -3.40
CA GLN A 250 -15.40 7.70 -2.29
C GLN A 250 -14.96 6.27 -2.02
N ALA A 251 -13.69 6.00 -2.23
CA ALA A 251 -13.03 4.75 -1.90
C ALA A 251 -11.55 5.02 -1.62
N LEU A 252 -10.95 4.26 -0.72
CA LEU A 252 -9.51 4.20 -0.58
C LEU A 252 -9.03 2.95 -1.31
N LEU A 253 -9.07 3.03 -2.63
CA LEU A 253 -8.59 2.00 -3.52
C LEU A 253 -7.11 2.22 -3.79
N MET A 254 -6.30 1.20 -3.52
CA MET A 254 -4.84 1.25 -3.67
C MET A 254 -4.37 0.06 -4.51
N GLY A 255 -3.84 0.33 -5.69
CA GLY A 255 -3.10 -0.66 -6.47
C GLY A 255 -1.77 -1.04 -5.80
N PRO A 256 -1.12 -2.12 -6.24
CA PRO A 256 0.23 -2.45 -5.77
C PRO A 256 1.19 -1.28 -5.94
N ALA A 257 2.02 -1.04 -4.93
CA ALA A 257 2.96 0.08 -4.80
C ALA A 257 2.35 1.46 -4.51
N GLU A 258 1.04 1.64 -4.56
CA GLU A 258 0.41 2.91 -4.20
C GLU A 258 0.53 3.23 -2.72
N ARG A 259 0.65 4.52 -2.42
CA ARG A 259 0.66 5.07 -1.06
C ARG A 259 -0.52 5.99 -0.86
N ALA A 260 -1.05 5.98 0.35
CA ALA A 260 -2.01 6.97 0.80
C ALA A 260 -1.56 7.55 2.15
N ASP A 261 -1.67 8.85 2.27
CA ASP A 261 -1.41 9.59 3.50
C ASP A 261 -2.74 10.06 4.06
N VAL A 262 -3.15 9.47 5.17
CA VAL A 262 -4.48 9.69 5.72
C VAL A 262 -4.42 10.06 7.19
N ILE A 263 -5.36 10.90 7.64
CA ILE A 263 -5.61 11.15 9.05
C ILE A 263 -6.84 10.37 9.46
N VAL A 264 -6.76 9.73 10.63
CA VAL A 264 -7.89 9.09 11.31
C VAL A 264 -8.08 9.73 12.67
N ASP A 265 -9.31 10.12 12.98
CA ASP A 265 -9.66 10.75 14.25
C ASP A 265 -10.28 9.75 15.23
N PHE A 266 -9.49 9.32 16.21
CA PHE A 266 -9.93 8.43 17.28
C PHE A 266 -10.51 9.18 18.49
N SER A 267 -10.48 10.51 18.52
CA SER A 267 -10.88 11.30 19.70
C SER A 267 -12.35 11.13 20.10
N GLN A 268 -13.19 10.75 19.14
CA GLN A 268 -14.62 10.52 19.35
C GLN A 268 -14.96 9.16 20.00
N PHE A 269 -13.97 8.29 20.19
CA PHE A 269 -14.19 6.94 20.69
C PHE A 269 -13.74 6.78 22.14
N LYS A 270 -14.50 5.96 22.88
CA LYS A 270 -14.20 5.67 24.29
C LYS A 270 -13.08 4.64 24.41
N PRO A 271 -12.31 4.67 25.51
CA PRO A 271 -11.37 3.59 25.82
C PRO A 271 -12.01 2.21 25.74
N GLY A 272 -11.30 1.26 25.14
CA GLY A 272 -11.77 -0.11 24.87
C GLY A 272 -12.55 -0.26 23.56
N THR A 273 -12.82 0.84 22.82
CA THR A 273 -13.40 0.71 21.47
C THR A 273 -12.40 0.02 20.55
N VAL A 274 -12.86 -1.03 19.86
CA VAL A 274 -12.10 -1.72 18.82
C VAL A 274 -12.56 -1.24 17.46
N ILE A 275 -11.61 -0.88 16.62
CA ILE A 275 -11.85 -0.41 15.25
C ILE A 275 -11.03 -1.30 14.33
N ARG A 276 -11.66 -1.95 13.36
CA ARG A 276 -10.99 -2.84 12.41
C ARG A 276 -10.85 -2.14 11.07
N MET A 277 -9.64 -2.16 10.53
CA MET A 277 -9.37 -1.86 9.13
C MET A 277 -9.62 -3.12 8.33
N ILE A 278 -10.46 -3.01 7.32
CA ILE A 278 -10.84 -4.10 6.43
C ILE A 278 -10.44 -3.80 4.99
N ASN A 279 -10.32 -4.85 4.20
CA ASN A 279 -10.13 -4.79 2.77
C ASN A 279 -11.33 -5.44 2.07
N THR A 280 -11.92 -4.75 1.11
CA THR A 280 -12.95 -5.28 0.23
C THR A 280 -12.48 -5.41 -1.22
N GLY A 281 -11.19 -5.17 -1.49
CA GLY A 281 -10.56 -5.51 -2.77
C GLY A 281 -10.55 -7.02 -2.98
N PRO A 282 -10.63 -7.51 -4.23
CA PRO A 282 -10.82 -8.93 -4.53
C PRO A 282 -9.60 -9.79 -4.19
N ASP A 283 -9.85 -11.09 -4.05
CA ASP A 283 -8.83 -12.15 -3.98
C ASP A 283 -8.42 -12.66 -5.38
N ALA A 284 -8.58 -11.80 -6.38
CA ALA A 284 -8.35 -12.07 -7.80
C ALA A 284 -7.88 -10.78 -8.49
N PRO A 285 -7.47 -10.81 -9.76
CA PRO A 285 -7.17 -9.61 -10.53
C PRO A 285 -8.32 -8.60 -10.48
N PHE A 286 -8.00 -7.34 -10.17
CA PHE A 286 -9.01 -6.28 -10.06
C PHE A 286 -9.44 -5.81 -11.44
N GLY A 287 -10.66 -6.15 -11.84
CA GLY A 287 -11.27 -5.77 -13.12
C GLY A 287 -12.17 -4.53 -13.05
N GLY A 288 -12.16 -3.81 -11.95
CA GLY A 288 -13.07 -2.68 -11.70
C GLY A 288 -14.27 -3.09 -10.85
N PHE A 289 -15.20 -2.16 -10.64
CA PHE A 289 -16.45 -2.44 -9.93
C PHE A 289 -17.57 -2.80 -10.90
N PRO A 290 -18.46 -3.74 -10.59
CA PRO A 290 -18.52 -4.55 -9.35
C PRO A 290 -17.54 -5.72 -9.34
N ASP A 291 -17.12 -6.14 -8.14
CA ASP A 291 -16.22 -7.27 -7.96
C ASP A 291 -16.58 -8.09 -6.70
N VAL A 292 -16.07 -9.32 -6.62
CA VAL A 292 -16.24 -10.17 -5.44
C VAL A 292 -15.25 -9.71 -4.36
N PRO A 293 -15.72 -9.34 -3.16
CA PRO A 293 -14.83 -8.86 -2.11
C PRO A 293 -13.93 -9.99 -1.57
N ALA A 294 -12.80 -9.58 -0.99
CA ALA A 294 -11.91 -10.45 -0.24
C ALA A 294 -12.65 -11.24 0.85
N ASP A 295 -12.14 -12.44 1.15
CA ASP A 295 -12.68 -13.27 2.24
C ASP A 295 -12.65 -12.50 3.58
N PRO A 296 -13.82 -12.20 4.16
CA PRO A 296 -13.90 -11.40 5.38
C PRO A 296 -13.27 -12.06 6.61
N SER A 297 -12.93 -13.33 6.53
CA SER A 297 -12.29 -14.08 7.64
C SER A 297 -10.76 -14.10 7.52
N THR A 298 -10.20 -13.74 6.37
CA THR A 298 -8.75 -13.76 6.10
C THR A 298 -8.27 -12.46 5.47
N THR A 299 -8.25 -12.38 4.15
CA THR A 299 -7.72 -11.25 3.36
C THR A 299 -8.58 -9.99 3.42
N GLY A 300 -9.82 -10.13 3.85
CA GLY A 300 -10.71 -9.02 4.19
C GLY A 300 -10.38 -8.33 5.52
N GLN A 301 -9.46 -8.87 6.33
CA GLN A 301 -9.04 -8.25 7.60
C GLN A 301 -7.60 -7.76 7.47
N ILE A 302 -7.36 -6.50 7.83
CA ILE A 302 -6.02 -5.91 7.78
C ILE A 302 -5.41 -5.84 9.18
N MET A 303 -5.98 -5.02 10.06
CA MET A 303 -5.52 -4.85 11.45
C MET A 303 -6.61 -4.26 12.33
N GLU A 304 -6.37 -4.27 13.62
CA GLU A 304 -7.24 -3.61 14.59
C GLU A 304 -6.55 -2.46 15.32
N PHE A 305 -7.32 -1.44 15.63
CA PHE A 305 -6.96 -0.36 16.52
C PHE A 305 -7.80 -0.48 17.80
N VAL A 306 -7.12 -0.43 18.95
CA VAL A 306 -7.79 -0.40 20.25
C VAL A 306 -7.58 0.95 20.90
N VAL A 307 -8.67 1.67 21.12
CA VAL A 307 -8.62 2.98 21.76
C VAL A 307 -8.29 2.82 23.24
N GLY A 308 -7.17 3.38 23.64
CA GLY A 308 -6.68 3.39 25.02
C GLY A 308 -7.22 4.54 25.86
N MET A 309 -6.64 4.71 27.05
CA MET A 309 -6.95 5.84 27.92
C MET A 309 -6.40 7.14 27.32
N PRO A 310 -7.05 8.30 27.60
CA PRO A 310 -6.49 9.60 27.25
C PRO A 310 -5.09 9.79 27.85
N THR A 311 -4.22 10.45 27.11
CA THR A 311 -2.83 10.72 27.54
C THR A 311 -2.73 11.74 28.69
N GLY A 312 -3.82 12.44 28.99
CA GLY A 312 -3.86 13.51 29.98
C GLY A 312 -3.37 14.86 29.40
N GLN A 313 -2.93 14.88 28.16
CA GLN A 313 -2.59 16.08 27.40
C GLN A 313 -3.58 16.25 26.23
N PRO A 314 -3.93 17.49 25.85
CA PRO A 314 -4.75 17.72 24.68
C PRO A 314 -4.00 17.32 23.41
N ASP A 315 -4.72 16.79 22.42
CA ASP A 315 -4.19 16.54 21.08
C ASP A 315 -3.74 17.87 20.44
N PRO A 316 -2.44 18.06 20.17
CA PRO A 316 -1.94 19.32 19.65
C PRO A 316 -2.20 19.51 18.15
N SER A 317 -2.67 18.47 17.45
CA SER A 317 -2.86 18.54 16.01
C SER A 317 -4.10 19.37 15.63
N THR A 318 -4.01 20.03 14.48
CA THR A 318 -5.10 20.83 13.94
C THR A 318 -6.26 19.92 13.51
N PRO A 319 -7.53 20.28 13.80
CA PRO A 319 -8.68 19.55 13.28
C PRO A 319 -8.66 19.42 11.77
N VAL A 320 -8.95 18.23 11.26
CA VAL A 320 -8.80 17.91 9.84
C VAL A 320 -9.59 18.80 8.90
N HIS A 321 -10.78 19.25 9.32
CA HIS A 321 -11.63 20.16 8.53
C HIS A 321 -11.08 21.59 8.44
N ASN A 322 -10.09 21.94 9.27
CA ASN A 322 -9.42 23.23 9.22
C ASN A 322 -8.14 23.19 8.39
N LEU A 323 -7.71 22.01 7.93
CA LEU A 323 -6.45 21.90 7.20
C LEU A 323 -6.58 22.47 5.78
N VAL A 324 -5.69 23.39 5.48
CA VAL A 324 -5.40 23.87 4.12
C VAL A 324 -4.01 23.36 3.76
N LEU A 325 -3.95 22.41 2.85
CA LEU A 325 -2.71 21.72 2.50
C LEU A 325 -1.83 22.59 1.60
N ASN A 326 -0.52 22.58 1.83
CA ASN A 326 0.46 23.22 0.94
C ASN A 326 0.84 22.25 -0.18
N ALA A 327 -0.12 21.94 -1.05
CA ALA A 327 0.10 21.04 -2.17
C ALA A 327 0.97 21.69 -3.26
N GLU A 328 1.75 20.88 -3.94
CA GLU A 328 2.43 21.31 -5.15
C GLU A 328 1.39 21.76 -6.19
N PRO A 329 1.65 22.89 -6.90
CA PRO A 329 0.72 23.34 -7.93
C PRO A 329 0.51 22.28 -9.01
N THR A 330 -0.73 22.03 -9.36
CA THR A 330 -1.07 21.12 -10.47
C THR A 330 -0.59 21.73 -11.77
N TYR A 331 0.28 21.05 -12.49
CA TYR A 331 0.69 21.47 -13.83
C TYR A 331 -0.47 21.30 -14.80
N ASN A 332 -0.82 22.37 -15.50
CA ASN A 332 -1.80 22.29 -16.56
C ASN A 332 -1.12 21.76 -17.84
N LEU A 333 -1.32 20.49 -18.11
CA LEU A 333 -0.83 19.84 -19.34
C LEU A 333 -1.68 20.17 -20.58
N ALA A 334 -2.70 21.00 -20.43
CA ALA A 334 -3.61 21.35 -21.54
C ALA A 334 -3.01 22.33 -22.56
N THR A 335 -1.76 22.74 -22.41
CA THR A 335 -1.07 23.47 -23.47
C THR A 335 -0.80 22.51 -24.63
N PRO A 336 -1.36 22.74 -25.82
CA PRO A 336 -1.23 21.81 -26.92
C PRO A 336 0.25 21.56 -27.24
N ALA A 337 0.61 20.30 -27.37
CA ALA A 337 1.93 19.93 -27.87
C ALA A 337 2.08 20.49 -29.29
N PRO A 338 3.08 21.31 -29.55
CA PRO A 338 3.14 22.05 -30.80
C PRO A 338 3.44 21.19 -32.05
N ASN A 339 3.82 19.92 -31.87
CA ASN A 339 4.42 19.15 -32.97
C ASN A 339 3.88 17.75 -33.20
N GLY A 340 2.66 17.46 -32.78
CA GLY A 340 1.99 16.24 -33.15
C GLY A 340 1.34 15.47 -31.98
N ILE A 341 0.35 14.69 -32.33
CA ILE A 341 -0.29 13.72 -31.44
C ILE A 341 0.48 12.41 -31.59
N ARG A 342 0.83 11.79 -30.46
CA ARG A 342 1.33 10.41 -30.42
C ARG A 342 0.28 9.56 -29.74
N ASP A 343 -0.33 8.67 -30.48
CA ASP A 343 -1.23 7.68 -29.94
C ASP A 343 -0.41 6.58 -29.25
N LEU A 344 -0.72 6.33 -27.97
CA LEU A 344 -0.11 5.27 -27.19
C LEU A 344 -1.22 4.32 -26.75
N SER A 345 -0.95 3.03 -26.80
CA SER A 345 -1.82 2.02 -26.26
C SER A 345 -1.07 1.14 -25.26
N LEU A 346 -1.74 0.79 -24.17
CA LEU A 346 -1.32 -0.27 -23.26
C LEU A 346 -2.05 -1.53 -23.71
N ASN A 347 -1.29 -2.50 -24.19
CA ASN A 347 -1.83 -3.76 -24.65
C ASN A 347 -1.32 -4.87 -23.74
N GLU A 348 -2.23 -5.68 -23.21
CA GLU A 348 -1.88 -6.95 -22.63
C GLU A 348 -1.77 -7.95 -23.76
N GLY A 349 -0.60 -8.57 -23.89
CA GLY A 349 -0.35 -9.65 -24.83
C GLY A 349 0.11 -10.88 -24.07
N GLU A 350 -0.57 -11.98 -24.25
CA GLU A 350 -0.05 -13.27 -23.82
C GLU A 350 1.12 -13.64 -24.73
N SER A 351 2.32 -13.74 -24.14
CA SER A 351 3.49 -14.28 -24.83
C SER A 351 3.87 -15.61 -24.21
N GLU A 352 3.77 -16.65 -24.99
CA GLU A 352 4.27 -17.97 -24.61
C GLU A 352 5.73 -18.16 -25.03
N HIS A 353 6.36 -17.10 -25.54
CA HIS A 353 7.76 -17.10 -25.95
C HIS A 353 8.55 -16.01 -25.26
N ILE A 354 9.70 -16.38 -24.76
CA ILE A 354 10.76 -15.43 -24.42
C ILE A 354 11.67 -15.35 -25.64
N CYS A 355 11.85 -14.16 -26.20
CA CYS A 355 12.82 -13.95 -27.27
C CYS A 355 14.21 -14.09 -26.70
N VAL A 356 14.91 -15.15 -27.01
CA VAL A 356 16.33 -15.31 -26.71
C VAL A 356 17.14 -15.13 -27.99
N THR A 357 18.27 -14.48 -27.87
CA THR A 357 19.25 -14.49 -28.97
C THR A 357 19.87 -15.88 -29.02
N VAL A 358 19.86 -16.45 -30.22
CA VAL A 358 20.46 -17.77 -30.43
C VAL A 358 21.63 -17.69 -31.40
N ASP A 359 22.62 -18.53 -31.25
CA ASP A 359 23.67 -18.71 -32.22
C ASP A 359 23.15 -19.40 -33.52
N PRO A 360 23.94 -19.48 -34.57
CA PRO A 360 23.54 -20.15 -35.81
C PRO A 360 23.19 -21.64 -35.66
N ALA A 361 23.55 -22.26 -34.54
CA ALA A 361 23.20 -23.64 -34.20
C ALA A 361 21.91 -23.73 -33.38
N GLY A 362 21.29 -22.58 -33.01
CA GLY A 362 20.05 -22.53 -32.26
C GLY A 362 20.22 -22.57 -30.71
N ASN A 363 21.44 -22.42 -30.20
CA ASN A 363 21.67 -22.37 -28.76
C ASN A 363 21.51 -20.93 -28.25
N PRO A 364 20.92 -20.72 -27.04
CA PRO A 364 20.84 -19.41 -26.41
C PRO A 364 22.22 -18.79 -26.21
N VAL A 365 22.35 -17.51 -26.53
CA VAL A 365 23.60 -16.73 -26.40
C VAL A 365 23.45 -15.66 -25.33
#